data_f10ca96701e03d70716f5ee46ae9aafa
#
_entry.id   f10ca96701e03d70716f5ee46ae9aafa
#
_cell.length_a   1.000
_cell.length_b   1.000
_cell.length_c   1.000
_cell.angle_alpha   90.00
_cell.angle_beta   90.00
_cell.angle_gamma   90.00
#
_symmetry.space_group_name_H-M   'P 1'
#
loop_
_entity.id
_entity.type
_entity.pdbx_description
1 polymer ?
#
loop_
_entity_poly.entity_id
_entity_poly.type
_entity_poly.pdbx_seq_one_letter_code
_entity_poly.pdbx_strand_id
1 'polypeptide(L)'
;MKVEVSSESSELGKTQPPAKNCKTPFPGFRIVTYDFEYVSVEGERPNPVCLVWHDWESGETHRIWQDELLRMKKPPFDISEKTICCTYYYGAEGSCHQVLGWEHPNNVFDCFTEFRSLTNGRKVPCGNSLIGAMIFYGL
;
A
#
# COMPACT_ATOMS: atom_id res chain seq x y z
N MET A 1 14.79 -39.03 30.08
CA MET A 1 13.54 -38.30 29.93
C MET A 1 13.75 -37.28 28.83
N LYS A 2 13.34 -37.59 27.57
CA LYS A 2 13.47 -36.73 26.41
C LYS A 2 12.16 -35.97 26.29
N VAL A 3 12.23 -34.63 26.28
CA VAL A 3 11.09 -33.75 26.00
C VAL A 3 11.09 -33.48 24.51
N GLU A 4 10.11 -34.04 23.79
CA GLU A 4 9.84 -33.69 22.40
C GLU A 4 9.08 -32.36 22.37
N VAL A 5 9.68 -31.36 21.74
CA VAL A 5 9.04 -30.08 21.44
C VAL A 5 8.36 -30.23 20.10
N SER A 6 7.04 -30.35 20.07
CA SER A 6 6.22 -30.31 18.88
C SER A 6 6.16 -28.87 18.37
N SER A 7 6.67 -28.65 17.16
CA SER A 7 6.53 -27.40 16.42
C SER A 7 5.13 -27.33 15.78
N GLU A 8 4.20 -26.66 16.44
CA GLU A 8 2.96 -26.22 15.79
C GLU A 8 3.25 -24.97 14.95
N SER A 9 3.33 -25.16 13.65
CA SER A 9 3.29 -24.08 12.66
C SER A 9 1.87 -23.49 12.61
N SER A 10 1.69 -22.30 13.19
CA SER A 10 0.44 -21.55 13.09
C SER A 10 0.20 -21.12 11.63
N GLU A 11 -0.77 -21.77 10.98
CA GLU A 11 -1.38 -21.29 9.74
C GLU A 11 -2.12 -19.97 10.04
N LEU A 12 -1.48 -18.84 9.81
CA LEU A 12 -2.12 -17.54 9.87
C LEU A 12 -2.98 -17.36 8.62
N GLY A 13 -4.28 -17.34 8.86
CA GLY A 13 -5.40 -16.85 8.10
C GLY A 13 -5.24 -16.65 6.58
N LYS A 14 -5.69 -17.63 5.79
CA LYS A 14 -6.08 -17.39 4.39
C LYS A 14 -7.28 -16.45 4.38
N THR A 15 -7.04 -15.17 4.08
CA THR A 15 -8.11 -14.22 3.75
C THR A 15 -8.86 -14.74 2.53
N GLN A 16 -10.19 -14.84 2.62
CA GLN A 16 -11.03 -15.24 1.49
C GLN A 16 -10.81 -14.28 0.31
N PRO A 17 -10.74 -14.79 -0.93
CA PRO A 17 -10.66 -13.94 -2.10
C PRO A 17 -11.92 -13.06 -2.19
N PRO A 18 -11.78 -11.79 -2.61
CA PRO A 18 -12.92 -10.88 -2.77
C PRO A 18 -13.95 -11.48 -3.75
N ALA A 19 -15.22 -11.27 -3.43
CA ALA A 19 -16.33 -11.73 -4.25
C ALA A 19 -16.16 -11.26 -5.71
N LYS A 20 -16.29 -12.16 -6.68
CA LYS A 20 -16.07 -11.98 -8.13
C LYS A 20 -16.94 -10.92 -8.84
N ASN A 21 -17.59 -9.99 -8.12
CA ASN A 21 -18.49 -8.97 -8.65
C ASN A 21 -18.21 -7.55 -8.17
N CYS A 22 -17.04 -7.26 -7.63
CA CYS A 22 -16.68 -5.87 -7.35
C CYS A 22 -16.36 -5.16 -8.67
N LYS A 23 -17.27 -4.28 -9.13
CA LYS A 23 -16.99 -3.38 -10.26
C LYS A 23 -15.81 -2.51 -9.86
N THR A 24 -14.69 -2.65 -10.57
CA THR A 24 -13.52 -1.79 -10.30
C THR A 24 -13.93 -0.33 -10.50
N PRO A 25 -13.51 0.60 -9.62
CA PRO A 25 -13.82 2.03 -9.79
C PRO A 25 -13.16 2.63 -11.04
N PHE A 26 -12.21 1.92 -11.66
CA PHE A 26 -11.48 2.33 -12.85
C PHE A 26 -11.59 1.27 -13.95
N PRO A 27 -12.69 1.29 -14.75
CA PRO A 27 -12.89 0.31 -15.83
C PRO A 27 -11.73 0.32 -16.83
N GLY A 28 -11.21 -0.86 -17.16
CA GLY A 28 -10.12 -1.02 -18.12
C GLY A 28 -8.71 -0.86 -17.56
N PHE A 29 -8.59 -0.57 -16.26
CA PHE A 29 -7.30 -0.53 -15.57
C PHE A 29 -7.17 -1.67 -14.58
N ARG A 30 -5.95 -2.18 -14.43
CA ARG A 30 -5.52 -2.95 -13.27
C ARG A 30 -5.38 -2.02 -12.08
N ILE A 31 -5.68 -2.48 -10.88
CA ILE A 31 -5.53 -1.69 -9.67
C ILE A 31 -4.56 -2.41 -8.75
N VAL A 32 -3.58 -1.67 -8.25
CA VAL A 32 -2.66 -2.09 -7.20
C VAL A 32 -2.75 -1.06 -6.08
N THR A 33 -3.03 -1.52 -4.86
CA THR A 33 -2.88 -0.67 -3.66
C THR A 33 -1.60 -1.05 -2.95
N TYR A 34 -0.84 -0.07 -2.48
CA TYR A 34 0.42 -0.34 -1.78
C TYR A 34 0.74 0.71 -0.73
N ASP A 35 1.57 0.31 0.22
CA ASP A 35 1.99 1.12 1.36
C ASP A 35 3.40 0.72 1.79
N PHE A 36 4.24 1.72 2.05
CA PHE A 36 5.57 1.55 2.62
C PHE A 36 5.58 1.93 4.09
N GLU A 37 6.18 1.07 4.91
CA GLU A 37 6.64 1.48 6.23
C GLU A 37 8.10 1.89 6.15
N TYR A 38 8.44 3.02 6.72
CA TYR A 38 9.81 3.56 6.70
C TYR A 38 10.15 4.30 7.99
N VAL A 39 11.44 4.37 8.28
CA VAL A 39 11.99 5.25 9.32
C VAL A 39 12.53 6.51 8.66
N SER A 40 12.15 7.67 9.19
CA SER A 40 12.66 8.95 8.73
C SER A 40 13.15 9.78 9.92
N VAL A 41 14.32 10.37 9.78
CA VAL A 41 14.83 11.43 10.66
C VAL A 41 14.57 12.76 9.99
N GLU A 42 14.23 13.79 10.75
CA GLU A 42 13.95 15.11 10.20
C GLU A 42 15.11 15.63 9.32
N GLY A 43 14.77 16.00 8.09
CA GLY A 43 15.74 16.47 7.09
C GLY A 43 16.50 15.36 6.33
N GLU A 44 16.28 14.10 6.67
CA GLU A 44 16.90 12.97 5.98
C GLU A 44 15.92 12.27 5.01
N ARG A 45 16.47 11.44 4.13
CA ARG A 45 15.68 10.59 3.24
C ARG A 45 15.04 9.45 4.03
N PRO A 46 13.84 8.98 3.65
CA PRO A 46 13.22 7.83 4.29
C PRO A 46 14.09 6.57 4.11
N ASN A 47 14.09 5.72 5.13
CA ASN A 47 14.71 4.41 5.06
C ASN A 47 13.60 3.35 5.06
N PRO A 48 13.22 2.79 3.90
CA PRO A 48 12.14 1.81 3.79
C PRO A 48 12.40 0.56 4.64
N VAL A 49 11.41 0.13 5.40
CA VAL A 49 11.46 -1.04 6.28
C VAL A 49 10.70 -2.22 5.68
N CYS A 50 9.51 -1.96 5.16
CA CYS A 50 8.77 -2.97 4.42
C CYS A 50 7.84 -2.31 3.39
N LEU A 51 7.41 -3.13 2.43
CA LEU A 51 6.38 -2.81 1.45
C LEU A 51 5.29 -3.86 1.54
N VAL A 52 4.04 -3.43 1.58
CA VAL A 52 2.86 -4.28 1.39
C VAL A 52 2.12 -3.81 0.17
N TRP A 53 1.69 -4.71 -0.71
CA TRP A 53 0.80 -4.36 -1.81
C TRP A 53 -0.27 -5.41 -2.02
N HIS A 54 -1.40 -4.98 -2.53
CA HIS A 54 -2.53 -5.82 -2.90
C HIS A 54 -2.85 -5.64 -4.37
N ASP A 55 -2.90 -6.75 -5.09
CA ASP A 55 -3.33 -6.80 -6.48
C ASP A 55 -4.82 -7.14 -6.52
N TRP A 56 -5.63 -6.20 -6.98
CA TRP A 56 -7.08 -6.36 -7.02
C TRP A 56 -7.57 -7.35 -8.09
N GLU A 57 -6.76 -7.63 -9.10
CA GLU A 57 -7.12 -8.60 -10.15
C GLU A 57 -6.92 -10.03 -9.66
N SER A 58 -5.78 -10.33 -9.04
CA SER A 58 -5.52 -11.65 -8.46
C SER A 58 -6.15 -11.85 -7.09
N GLY A 59 -6.44 -10.76 -6.36
CA GLY A 59 -6.87 -10.78 -4.98
C GLY A 59 -5.75 -11.12 -3.99
N GLU A 60 -4.49 -11.09 -4.42
CA GLU A 60 -3.35 -11.46 -3.60
C GLU A 60 -2.76 -10.25 -2.89
N THR A 61 -2.34 -10.47 -1.64
CA THR A 61 -1.58 -9.48 -0.84
C THR A 61 -0.18 -10.01 -0.61
N HIS A 62 0.80 -9.17 -0.87
CA HIS A 62 2.22 -9.49 -0.76
C HIS A 62 2.90 -8.57 0.24
N ARG A 63 4.00 -9.05 0.83
CA ARG A 63 4.84 -8.28 1.74
C ARG A 63 6.30 -8.56 1.47
N ILE A 64 7.11 -7.50 1.46
CA ILE A 64 8.57 -7.57 1.30
C ILE A 64 9.22 -6.78 2.43
N TRP A 65 10.25 -7.37 3.03
CA TRP A 65 11.03 -6.72 4.09
C TRP A 65 12.27 -6.01 3.53
N GLN A 66 12.87 -5.14 4.34
CA GLN A 66 13.96 -4.25 3.98
C GLN A 66 15.13 -4.91 3.25
N ASP A 67 15.57 -6.06 3.74
CA ASP A 67 16.73 -6.77 3.17
C ASP A 67 16.49 -7.24 1.74
N GLU A 68 15.27 -7.57 1.38
CA GLU A 68 14.86 -7.90 0.02
C GLU A 68 14.60 -6.62 -0.79
N LEU A 69 13.88 -5.63 -0.22
CA LEU A 69 13.60 -4.35 -0.88
C LEU A 69 14.86 -3.68 -1.40
N LEU A 70 15.91 -3.62 -0.58
CA LEU A 70 17.17 -2.97 -0.93
C LEU A 70 17.95 -3.67 -2.07
N ARG A 71 17.63 -4.93 -2.39
CA ARG A 71 18.22 -5.67 -3.51
C ARG A 71 17.43 -5.49 -4.81
N MET A 72 16.17 -5.07 -4.71
CA MET A 72 15.29 -4.92 -5.86
C MET A 72 15.66 -3.69 -6.69
N LYS A 73 15.58 -3.81 -8.01
CA LYS A 73 15.89 -2.73 -8.96
C LYS A 73 14.65 -2.06 -9.55
N LYS A 74 13.49 -2.60 -9.26
CA LYS A 74 12.19 -2.10 -9.75
C LYS A 74 11.08 -2.54 -8.79
N PRO A 75 9.91 -1.87 -8.83
CA PRO A 75 8.74 -2.32 -8.08
C PRO A 75 8.35 -3.77 -8.38
N PRO A 76 7.85 -4.52 -7.39
CA PRO A 76 7.41 -5.91 -7.57
C PRO A 76 6.04 -6.03 -8.26
N PHE A 77 5.37 -4.90 -8.49
CA PHE A 77 4.07 -4.81 -9.13
C PHE A 77 4.14 -3.99 -10.42
N ASP A 78 3.11 -4.10 -11.24
CA ASP A 78 3.01 -3.34 -12.50
C ASP A 78 2.78 -1.85 -12.24
N ILE A 79 3.60 -1.00 -12.87
CA ILE A 79 3.54 0.46 -12.81
C ILE A 79 3.27 1.10 -14.18
N SER A 80 2.86 0.29 -15.17
CA SER A 80 2.62 0.72 -16.54
C SER A 80 1.40 1.64 -16.68
N GLU A 81 1.21 2.20 -17.88
CA GLU A 81 0.03 3.02 -18.24
C GLU A 81 -1.31 2.30 -18.07
N LYS A 82 -1.31 0.97 -17.96
CA LYS A 82 -2.53 0.17 -17.78
C LYS A 82 -2.86 -0.12 -16.33
N THR A 83 -2.03 0.33 -15.40
CA THR A 83 -2.20 0.11 -13.95
C THR A 83 -2.37 1.42 -13.23
N ILE A 84 -3.36 1.49 -12.34
CA ILE A 84 -3.52 2.57 -11.36
C ILE A 84 -2.94 2.10 -10.04
N CYS A 85 -1.93 2.79 -9.58
CA CYS A 85 -1.28 2.57 -8.30
C CYS A 85 -1.93 3.48 -7.26
N CYS A 86 -2.68 2.89 -6.33
CA CYS A 86 -3.39 3.60 -5.28
C CYS A 86 -2.59 3.59 -3.99
N THR A 87 -2.45 4.76 -3.37
CA THR A 87 -1.83 4.94 -2.05
C THR A 87 -2.67 5.89 -1.22
N TYR A 88 -2.44 5.93 0.09
CA TYR A 88 -3.09 6.98 0.87
C TYR A 88 -2.41 8.32 0.70
N TYR A 89 -1.07 8.37 0.71
CA TYR A 89 -0.32 9.63 0.53
C TYR A 89 0.92 9.39 -0.33
N TYR A 90 0.81 9.68 -1.61
CA TYR A 90 1.89 9.41 -2.58
C TYR A 90 3.20 10.16 -2.28
N GLY A 91 3.15 11.29 -1.59
CA GLY A 91 4.36 12.00 -1.19
C GLY A 91 5.33 11.15 -0.36
N ALA A 92 4.80 10.29 0.52
CA ALA A 92 5.58 9.33 1.29
C ALA A 92 6.07 8.17 0.42
N GLU A 93 5.14 7.54 -0.32
CA GLU A 93 5.42 6.39 -1.17
C GLU A 93 6.42 6.71 -2.28
N GLY A 94 6.24 7.84 -2.95
CA GLY A 94 7.14 8.33 -4.00
C GLY A 94 8.55 8.60 -3.48
N SER A 95 8.69 9.06 -2.24
CA SER A 95 9.98 9.23 -1.59
C SER A 95 10.72 7.91 -1.38
N CYS A 96 9.98 6.83 -1.05
CA CYS A 96 10.53 5.48 -0.95
C CYS A 96 10.97 4.95 -2.33
N HIS A 97 10.16 5.15 -3.38
CA HIS A 97 10.56 4.83 -4.76
C HIS A 97 11.87 5.52 -5.13
N GLN A 98 12.00 6.81 -4.82
CA GLN A 98 13.21 7.59 -5.13
C GLN A 98 14.45 7.05 -4.41
N VAL A 99 14.32 6.68 -3.13
CA VAL A 99 15.46 6.13 -2.35
C VAL A 99 15.87 4.75 -2.87
N LEU A 100 14.91 3.92 -3.27
CA LEU A 100 15.16 2.60 -3.83
C LEU A 100 15.67 2.65 -5.29
N GLY A 101 15.67 3.85 -5.91
CA GLY A 101 16.05 4.03 -7.31
C GLY A 101 15.04 3.39 -8.28
N TRP A 102 13.78 3.27 -7.85
CA TRP A 102 12.70 2.73 -8.68
C TRP A 102 12.05 3.82 -9.52
N GLU A 103 11.51 3.43 -10.66
CA GLU A 103 10.64 4.29 -11.45
C GLU A 103 9.33 4.58 -10.71
N HIS A 104 8.78 5.77 -10.94
CA HIS A 104 7.48 6.13 -10.41
C HIS A 104 6.35 5.52 -11.27
N PRO A 105 5.21 5.15 -10.66
CA PRO A 105 4.05 4.69 -11.41
C PRO A 105 3.56 5.73 -12.42
N ASN A 106 3.13 5.27 -13.60
CA ASN A 106 2.59 6.16 -14.63
C ASN A 106 1.24 6.77 -14.23
N ASN A 107 0.42 6.01 -13.51
CA ASN A 107 -0.85 6.51 -12.99
C ASN A 107 -0.90 6.30 -11.47
N VAL A 108 -1.05 7.39 -10.75
CA VAL A 108 -1.18 7.40 -9.29
C VAL A 108 -2.55 7.89 -8.88
N PHE A 109 -3.22 7.16 -8.01
CA PHE A 109 -4.40 7.62 -7.29
C PHE A 109 -4.03 7.87 -5.83
N ASP A 110 -3.87 9.15 -5.48
CA ASP A 110 -3.53 9.60 -4.14
C ASP A 110 -4.82 9.87 -3.35
N CYS A 111 -5.18 8.92 -2.48
CA CYS A 111 -6.41 8.99 -1.68
C CYS A 111 -6.45 10.21 -0.74
N PHE A 112 -5.31 10.66 -0.24
CA PHE A 112 -5.24 11.85 0.62
C PHE A 112 -5.59 13.11 -0.16
N THR A 113 -5.04 13.27 -1.35
CA THR A 113 -5.34 14.41 -2.22
C THR A 113 -6.81 14.42 -2.62
N GLU A 114 -7.35 13.28 -3.02
CA GLU A 114 -8.77 13.11 -3.35
C GLU A 114 -9.67 13.40 -2.15
N PHE A 115 -9.35 12.86 -0.98
CA PHE A 115 -10.11 13.10 0.24
C PHE A 115 -10.14 14.59 0.60
N ARG A 116 -9.00 15.26 0.53
CA ARG A 116 -8.91 16.70 0.78
C ARG A 116 -9.68 17.52 -0.24
N SER A 117 -9.64 17.14 -1.51
CA SER A 117 -10.41 17.79 -2.58
C SER A 117 -11.91 17.69 -2.32
N LEU A 118 -12.39 16.47 -2.02
CA LEU A 118 -13.81 16.21 -1.76
C LEU A 118 -14.33 16.84 -0.45
N THR A 119 -13.46 17.06 0.52
CA THR A 119 -13.81 17.64 1.82
C THR A 119 -13.42 19.11 1.95
N ASN A 120 -12.96 19.75 0.86
CA ASN A 120 -12.56 21.14 0.87
C ASN A 120 -13.71 22.05 1.37
N GLY A 121 -13.39 22.94 2.31
CA GLY A 121 -14.36 23.81 2.98
C GLY A 121 -15.29 23.10 3.96
N ARG A 122 -15.15 21.80 4.19
CA ARG A 122 -15.94 21.04 5.17
C ARG A 122 -15.12 20.78 6.44
N LYS A 123 -15.83 20.70 7.58
CA LYS A 123 -15.19 20.28 8.83
C LYS A 123 -14.98 18.76 8.80
N VAL A 124 -13.73 18.33 8.97
CA VAL A 124 -13.34 16.93 9.12
C VAL A 124 -12.95 16.69 10.59
N PRO A 125 -13.84 16.13 11.43
CA PRO A 125 -13.65 16.09 12.88
C PRO A 125 -12.40 15.33 13.34
N CYS A 126 -12.03 14.26 12.61
CA CYS A 126 -10.89 13.39 12.96
C CYS A 126 -9.62 13.67 12.13
N GLY A 127 -9.58 14.82 11.44
CA GLY A 127 -8.44 15.20 10.60
C GLY A 127 -8.33 14.40 9.31
N ASN A 128 -7.23 14.64 8.57
CA ASN A 128 -7.03 14.11 7.22
C ASN A 128 -6.12 12.88 7.16
N SER A 129 -5.84 12.21 8.29
CA SER A 129 -5.13 10.93 8.28
C SER A 129 -5.98 9.84 7.62
N LEU A 130 -5.37 8.70 7.26
CA LEU A 130 -6.11 7.53 6.76
C LEU A 130 -7.26 7.15 7.72
N ILE A 131 -6.98 7.05 9.02
CA ILE A 131 -7.99 6.75 10.04
C ILE A 131 -9.08 7.85 10.07
N GLY A 132 -8.69 9.11 9.97
CA GLY A 132 -9.64 10.23 9.92
C GLY A 132 -10.57 10.16 8.70
N ALA A 133 -10.04 9.80 7.54
CA ALA A 133 -10.82 9.61 6.33
C ALA A 133 -11.77 8.40 6.45
N MET A 134 -11.30 7.29 7.00
CA MET A 134 -12.14 6.11 7.26
C MET A 134 -13.30 6.45 8.17
N ILE A 135 -13.05 7.12 9.30
CA ILE A 135 -14.11 7.56 10.23
C ILE A 135 -15.10 8.50 9.53
N PHE A 136 -14.62 9.43 8.70
CA PHE A 136 -15.48 10.36 7.95
C PHE A 136 -16.47 9.63 7.02
N TYR A 137 -16.05 8.51 6.42
CA TYR A 137 -16.89 7.68 5.56
C TYR A 137 -17.65 6.56 6.30
N GLY A 138 -17.47 6.43 7.63
CA GLY A 138 -18.16 5.40 8.42
C GLY A 138 -17.59 4.00 8.26
N LEU A 139 -16.30 3.89 7.96
CA LEU A 139 -15.56 2.65 7.78
C LEU A 139 -14.84 2.24 9.08
#